data_da0f99c1d281043edadc27c132d71c5c
#
_entry.id   da0f99c1d281043edadc27c132d71c5c
#
_cell.length_a   1.000
_cell.length_b   1.000
_cell.length_c   1.000
_cell.angle_alpha   90.00
_cell.angle_beta   90.00
_cell.angle_gamma   90.00
#
_symmetry.space_group_name_H-M   'P 1'
#
loop_
_entity.id
_entity.type
_entity.pdbx_description
1 polymer ?
#
loop_
_entity_poly.entity_id
_entity_poly.type
_entity_poly.pdbx_seq_one_letter_code
_entity_poly.pdbx_strand_id
1 'polypeptide(L)'
;MALTKSTHFGIARKIVSNMTAESWEEIPHAGLVYEPEVTAFLAECKKLNEGCTDKSKKITINTVMIKVICEGLKVAPKMNAHLEFNRKLVRGCLHEFDHVDVSMPALLPNGEMMTLNMHDMGNKTLTEMTAAIHDSLRRASNTDLNEVMFEVSLDNTLQGLKQGKVLQAIRRLYGSKTGKHKVKTLSGQAKKDYYSIPTTERLTKHDIEQGTITISNLGSIKRDFKGSCTLLEIIPPQVIAIAINSTQQKPIVVDGEIKVGTVMPLSICMDHRALDYGDIVPFFNKLDEIFAHPEIIQTWK
;
A
#
# COMPACT_ATOMS: atom_id res chain seq x y z
N MET A 1 26.64 8.94 27.99
CA MET A 1 25.88 9.48 26.85
C MET A 1 24.89 10.50 27.37
N ALA A 2 24.79 11.71 26.78
CA ALA A 2 23.81 12.72 27.14
C ALA A 2 22.57 12.54 26.25
N LEU A 3 21.37 12.48 26.83
CA LEU A 3 20.10 12.42 26.10
C LEU A 3 19.86 13.78 25.44
N THR A 4 19.73 13.82 24.11
CA THR A 4 19.51 15.07 23.36
C THR A 4 18.03 15.41 23.18
N LYS A 5 17.17 14.39 23.00
CA LYS A 5 15.73 14.60 22.77
C LYS A 5 14.94 13.31 23.05
N SER A 6 13.72 13.46 23.58
CA SER A 6 12.70 12.39 23.65
C SER A 6 11.46 12.82 22.86
N THR A 7 11.00 11.98 21.94
CA THR A 7 9.79 12.22 21.16
C THR A 7 8.76 11.14 21.47
N HIS A 8 7.59 11.55 21.98
CA HIS A 8 6.46 10.64 22.24
C HIS A 8 5.68 10.42 20.94
N PHE A 9 5.27 9.18 20.68
CA PHE A 9 4.55 8.82 19.45
C PHE A 9 3.14 9.44 19.43
N GLY A 10 2.80 10.08 18.31
CA GLY A 10 1.41 10.39 17.93
C GLY A 10 0.63 9.14 17.54
N ILE A 11 -0.67 9.29 17.24
CA ILE A 11 -1.56 8.14 16.96
C ILE A 11 -1.08 7.35 15.73
N ALA A 12 -0.73 8.01 14.65
CA ALA A 12 -0.24 7.38 13.42
C ALA A 12 0.97 6.48 13.70
N ARG A 13 1.99 7.00 14.40
CA ARG A 13 3.19 6.22 14.71
C ARG A 13 2.90 5.06 15.67
N LYS A 14 1.95 5.22 16.61
CA LYS A 14 1.52 4.11 17.49
C LYS A 14 0.88 2.98 16.71
N ILE A 15 0.00 3.32 15.75
CA ILE A 15 -0.67 2.34 14.88
C ILE A 15 0.37 1.60 14.05
N VAL A 16 1.24 2.34 13.33
CA VAL A 16 2.31 1.74 12.52
C VAL A 16 3.21 0.83 13.36
N SER A 17 3.68 1.31 14.52
CA SER A 17 4.56 0.51 15.38
C SER A 17 3.90 -0.76 15.90
N ASN A 18 2.58 -0.72 16.19
CA ASN A 18 1.86 -1.91 16.63
C ASN A 18 1.67 -2.90 15.46
N MET A 19 1.27 -2.40 14.29
CA MET A 19 1.00 -3.25 13.12
C MET A 19 2.27 -3.91 12.59
N THR A 20 3.39 -3.17 12.54
CA THR A 20 4.67 -3.74 12.11
C THR A 20 5.24 -4.73 13.12
N ALA A 21 5.08 -4.49 14.43
CA ALA A 21 5.48 -5.46 15.45
C ALA A 21 4.64 -6.75 15.34
N GLU A 22 3.32 -6.63 15.20
CA GLU A 22 2.40 -7.76 15.03
C GLU A 22 2.74 -8.56 13.75
N SER A 23 3.06 -7.86 12.65
CA SER A 23 3.50 -8.45 11.39
C SER A 23 4.73 -9.34 11.58
N TRP A 24 5.76 -8.83 12.26
CA TRP A 24 7.00 -9.57 12.50
C TRP A 24 6.83 -10.76 13.47
N GLU A 25 5.94 -10.64 14.44
CA GLU A 25 5.67 -11.70 15.42
C GLU A 25 4.85 -12.86 14.81
N GLU A 26 3.96 -12.56 13.85
CA GLU A 26 2.98 -13.51 13.36
C GLU A 26 3.28 -14.05 11.97
N ILE A 27 3.88 -13.25 11.07
CA ILE A 27 4.03 -13.59 9.66
C ILE A 27 5.45 -14.07 9.34
N PRO A 28 5.63 -15.32 8.87
CA PRO A 28 6.87 -15.76 8.24
C PRO A 28 6.94 -15.19 6.81
N HIS A 29 7.59 -14.02 6.69
CA HIS A 29 7.77 -13.36 5.42
C HIS A 29 8.71 -14.14 4.50
N ALA A 30 8.27 -14.41 3.26
CA ALA A 30 9.13 -14.85 2.18
C ALA A 30 9.22 -13.73 1.13
N GLY A 31 10.44 -13.25 0.90
CA GLY A 31 10.68 -12.10 0.03
C GLY A 31 11.45 -12.50 -1.23
N LEU A 32 11.13 -11.84 -2.34
CA LEU A 32 11.85 -11.97 -3.61
C LEU A 32 11.89 -10.62 -4.33
N VAL A 33 12.85 -10.46 -5.22
CA VAL A 33 12.96 -9.27 -6.06
C VAL A 33 12.85 -9.71 -7.52
N TYR A 34 11.87 -9.16 -8.22
CA TYR A 34 11.67 -9.33 -9.65
C TYR A 34 12.20 -8.09 -10.38
N GLU A 35 13.09 -8.28 -11.36
CA GLU A 35 13.84 -7.21 -12.03
C GLU A 35 13.56 -7.16 -13.54
N PRO A 36 12.39 -6.72 -13.98
CA PRO A 36 12.09 -6.60 -15.41
C PRO A 36 12.90 -5.51 -16.08
N GLU A 37 13.27 -5.74 -17.33
CA GLU A 37 13.74 -4.70 -18.23
C GLU A 37 12.53 -3.88 -18.70
N VAL A 38 12.59 -2.55 -18.58
CA VAL A 38 11.42 -1.67 -18.75
C VAL A 38 11.65 -0.53 -19.77
N THR A 39 12.69 -0.57 -20.57
CA THR A 39 13.00 0.54 -21.52
C THR A 39 11.85 0.77 -22.50
N ALA A 40 11.36 -0.29 -23.15
CA ALA A 40 10.22 -0.21 -24.08
C ALA A 40 8.92 0.17 -23.35
N PHE A 41 8.68 -0.41 -22.17
CA PHE A 41 7.53 -0.10 -21.33
C PHE A 41 7.48 1.39 -20.93
N LEU A 42 8.62 1.97 -20.55
CA LEU A 42 8.70 3.40 -20.21
C LEU A 42 8.47 4.31 -21.44
N ALA A 43 8.83 3.85 -22.64
CA ALA A 43 8.52 4.56 -23.90
C ALA A 43 6.99 4.57 -24.14
N GLU A 44 6.32 3.43 -23.94
CA GLU A 44 4.85 3.34 -24.04
C GLU A 44 4.15 4.20 -22.96
N CYS A 45 4.66 4.24 -21.72
CA CYS A 45 4.12 5.13 -20.68
C CYS A 45 4.17 6.61 -21.08
N LYS A 46 5.18 7.05 -21.84
CA LYS A 46 5.24 8.44 -22.35
C LYS A 46 4.13 8.73 -23.35
N LYS A 47 3.84 7.78 -24.24
CA LYS A 47 2.79 7.91 -25.27
C LYS A 47 1.40 8.08 -24.67
N LEU A 48 1.11 7.49 -23.49
CA LEU A 48 -0.16 7.68 -22.77
C LEU A 48 -0.50 9.16 -22.50
N ASN A 49 0.52 10.01 -22.38
CA ASN A 49 0.38 11.43 -22.06
C ASN A 49 0.55 12.35 -23.27
N GLU A 50 0.68 11.81 -24.49
CA GLU A 50 0.79 12.63 -25.71
C GLU A 50 -0.46 13.50 -25.87
N GLY A 51 -0.26 14.80 -26.06
CA GLY A 51 -1.34 15.79 -26.15
C GLY A 51 -1.99 16.19 -24.83
N CYS A 52 -1.60 15.58 -23.70
CA CYS A 52 -2.15 15.93 -22.39
C CYS A 52 -1.46 17.19 -21.82
N THR A 53 -2.18 18.32 -21.81
CA THR A 53 -1.69 19.61 -21.25
C THR A 53 -2.03 19.78 -19.78
N ASP A 54 -3.08 19.12 -19.31
CA ASP A 54 -3.55 19.17 -17.92
C ASP A 54 -2.72 18.26 -17.03
N LYS A 55 -1.95 18.87 -16.13
CA LYS A 55 -1.08 18.12 -15.19
C LYS A 55 -1.85 17.20 -14.25
N SER A 56 -3.11 17.54 -13.92
CA SER A 56 -3.94 16.72 -13.01
C SER A 56 -4.43 15.42 -13.66
N LYS A 57 -4.47 15.38 -14.99
CA LYS A 57 -4.89 14.21 -15.78
C LYS A 57 -3.74 13.36 -16.28
N LYS A 58 -2.49 13.77 -16.01
CA LYS A 58 -1.33 13.00 -16.44
C LYS A 58 -1.27 11.65 -15.73
N ILE A 59 -1.28 10.60 -16.54
CA ILE A 59 -1.08 9.23 -16.07
C ILE A 59 0.40 9.07 -15.68
N THR A 60 0.64 8.72 -14.43
CA THR A 60 2.00 8.55 -13.91
C THR A 60 2.48 7.11 -14.09
N ILE A 61 3.80 6.93 -14.12
CA ILE A 61 4.39 5.56 -14.13
C ILE A 61 3.88 4.77 -12.93
N ASN A 62 3.69 5.42 -11.77
CA ASN A 62 3.12 4.77 -10.58
C ASN A 62 1.71 4.21 -10.85
N THR A 63 0.84 5.00 -11.48
CA THR A 63 -0.52 4.57 -11.85
C THR A 63 -0.47 3.36 -12.79
N VAL A 64 0.41 3.40 -13.81
CA VAL A 64 0.57 2.28 -14.75
C VAL A 64 1.09 1.04 -14.03
N MET A 65 2.08 1.18 -13.16
CA MET A 65 2.62 0.04 -12.40
C MET A 65 1.61 -0.58 -11.43
N ILE A 66 0.77 0.23 -10.78
CA ILE A 66 -0.35 -0.29 -9.98
C ILE A 66 -1.28 -1.11 -10.87
N LYS A 67 -1.61 -0.64 -12.08
CA LYS A 67 -2.44 -1.38 -13.03
C LYS A 67 -1.78 -2.69 -13.46
N VAL A 68 -0.48 -2.69 -13.77
CA VAL A 68 0.31 -3.91 -14.08
C VAL A 68 0.19 -4.93 -12.94
N ILE A 69 0.36 -4.48 -11.69
CA ILE A 69 0.22 -5.36 -10.53
C ILE A 69 -1.22 -5.90 -10.43
N CYS A 70 -2.23 -5.06 -10.61
CA CYS A 70 -3.63 -5.50 -10.60
C CYS A 70 -3.92 -6.55 -11.68
N GLU A 71 -3.39 -6.38 -12.90
CA GLU A 71 -3.55 -7.36 -13.99
C GLU A 71 -2.86 -8.70 -13.64
N GLY A 72 -1.70 -8.65 -12.97
CA GLY A 72 -1.03 -9.84 -12.44
C GLY A 72 -1.86 -10.54 -11.37
N LEU A 73 -2.50 -9.79 -10.46
CA LEU A 73 -3.33 -10.35 -9.38
C LEU A 73 -4.59 -11.05 -9.91
N LYS A 74 -5.17 -10.59 -11.02
CA LYS A 74 -6.34 -11.23 -11.65
C LYS A 74 -6.09 -12.67 -12.05
N VAL A 75 -4.86 -13.03 -12.40
CA VAL A 75 -4.47 -14.40 -12.79
C VAL A 75 -3.87 -15.20 -11.63
N ALA A 76 -3.65 -14.56 -10.49
CA ALA A 76 -3.11 -15.18 -9.27
C ALA A 76 -3.98 -14.79 -8.05
N PRO A 77 -5.26 -15.22 -8.00
CA PRO A 77 -6.25 -14.72 -7.04
C PRO A 77 -5.86 -14.96 -5.58
N LYS A 78 -5.13 -16.02 -5.25
CA LYS A 78 -4.62 -16.25 -3.90
C LYS A 78 -3.71 -15.13 -3.38
N MET A 79 -3.06 -14.36 -4.28
CA MET A 79 -2.26 -13.20 -3.90
C MET A 79 -3.13 -12.00 -3.51
N ASN A 80 -4.40 -11.97 -3.94
CA ASN A 80 -5.37 -10.93 -3.61
C ASN A 80 -6.35 -11.45 -2.55
N ALA A 81 -5.82 -11.73 -1.36
CA ALA A 81 -6.55 -12.43 -0.32
C ALA A 81 -6.20 -11.95 1.09
N HIS A 82 -7.05 -12.29 2.04
CA HIS A 82 -6.81 -12.15 3.48
C HIS A 82 -6.69 -13.53 4.13
N LEU A 83 -5.71 -13.69 5.02
CA LEU A 83 -5.52 -14.89 5.81
C LEU A 83 -6.14 -14.73 7.19
N GLU A 84 -7.07 -15.61 7.54
CA GLU A 84 -7.47 -15.85 8.90
C GLU A 84 -6.76 -17.12 9.41
N PHE A 85 -5.87 -16.98 10.42
CA PHE A 85 -5.12 -18.09 10.95
C PHE A 85 -5.07 -18.09 12.48
N ASN A 86 -5.53 -19.19 13.08
CA ASN A 86 -5.43 -19.43 14.51
C ASN A 86 -4.31 -20.42 14.82
N ARG A 87 -3.15 -19.91 15.23
CA ARG A 87 -1.96 -20.73 15.51
C ARG A 87 -2.18 -21.77 16.62
N LYS A 88 -2.99 -21.45 17.63
CA LYS A 88 -3.24 -22.37 18.78
C LYS A 88 -4.07 -23.57 18.38
N LEU A 89 -5.02 -23.39 17.47
CA LEU A 89 -5.90 -24.45 17.00
C LEU A 89 -5.40 -25.05 15.67
N VAL A 90 -4.33 -24.51 15.10
CA VAL A 90 -3.80 -24.88 13.77
C VAL A 90 -4.91 -24.91 12.72
N ARG A 91 -5.69 -23.82 12.65
CA ARG A 91 -6.80 -23.64 11.73
C ARG A 91 -6.65 -22.34 10.97
N GLY A 92 -6.94 -22.37 9.68
CA GLY A 92 -6.89 -21.16 8.84
C GLY A 92 -7.85 -21.23 7.69
N CYS A 93 -8.14 -20.04 7.13
CA CYS A 93 -8.92 -19.85 5.93
C CYS A 93 -8.31 -18.71 5.13
N LEU A 94 -8.22 -18.88 3.82
CA LEU A 94 -7.82 -17.85 2.88
C LEU A 94 -9.08 -17.29 2.22
N HIS A 95 -9.30 -15.98 2.34
CA HIS A 95 -10.43 -15.26 1.77
C HIS A 95 -9.96 -14.50 0.53
N GLU A 96 -10.22 -15.04 -0.65
CA GLU A 96 -9.90 -14.41 -1.93
C GLU A 96 -10.95 -13.36 -2.31
N PHE A 97 -10.52 -12.26 -2.94
CA PHE A 97 -11.39 -11.15 -3.37
C PHE A 97 -11.45 -11.05 -4.88
N ASP A 98 -12.63 -10.70 -5.39
CA ASP A 98 -12.92 -10.48 -6.81
C ASP A 98 -12.54 -9.07 -7.30
N HIS A 99 -12.19 -8.17 -6.38
CA HIS A 99 -11.74 -6.80 -6.63
C HIS A 99 -10.38 -6.56 -5.96
N VAL A 100 -9.64 -5.58 -6.43
CA VAL A 100 -8.32 -5.22 -5.87
C VAL A 100 -8.40 -3.86 -5.19
N ASP A 101 -8.36 -3.87 -3.88
CA ASP A 101 -8.28 -2.68 -3.04
C ASP A 101 -6.82 -2.45 -2.63
N VAL A 102 -6.24 -1.35 -3.11
CA VAL A 102 -4.82 -1.05 -2.91
C VAL A 102 -4.61 -0.14 -1.72
N SER A 103 -3.98 -0.65 -0.68
CA SER A 103 -3.41 0.16 0.40
C SER A 103 -2.11 0.80 -0.06
N MET A 104 -2.13 2.12 -0.28
CA MET A 104 -1.00 2.88 -0.79
C MET A 104 -0.48 3.87 0.26
N PRO A 105 0.75 3.70 0.76
CA PRO A 105 1.39 4.73 1.58
C PRO A 105 1.61 6.00 0.77
N ALA A 106 1.10 7.12 1.28
CA ALA A 106 1.20 8.44 0.68
C ALA A 106 1.87 9.44 1.64
N LEU A 107 2.77 10.26 1.10
CA LEU A 107 3.34 11.38 1.83
C LEU A 107 2.40 12.58 1.71
N LEU A 108 1.90 13.04 2.82
CA LEU A 108 0.99 14.17 2.89
C LEU A 108 1.73 15.51 2.86
N PRO A 109 1.05 16.63 2.51
CA PRO A 109 1.67 17.96 2.48
C PRO A 109 2.31 18.40 3.80
N ASN A 110 1.81 17.89 4.94
CA ASN A 110 2.35 18.16 6.27
C ASN A 110 3.61 17.32 6.61
N GLY A 111 4.09 16.48 5.68
CA GLY A 111 5.25 15.60 5.86
C GLY A 111 4.95 14.29 6.61
N GLU A 112 3.71 14.01 6.95
CA GLU A 112 3.31 12.74 7.55
C GLU A 112 3.04 11.68 6.47
N MET A 113 3.37 10.43 6.78
CA MET A 113 3.02 9.28 5.93
C MET A 113 1.70 8.71 6.40
N MET A 114 0.80 8.47 5.46
CA MET A 114 -0.49 7.82 5.70
C MET A 114 -0.74 6.77 4.63
N THR A 115 -1.30 5.64 5.02
CA THR A 115 -1.79 4.65 4.06
C THR A 115 -3.22 4.97 3.68
N LEU A 116 -3.46 5.16 2.40
CA LEU A 116 -4.78 5.39 1.81
C LEU A 116 -5.25 4.11 1.14
N ASN A 117 -6.50 3.74 1.33
CA ASN A 117 -7.11 2.64 0.61
C ASN A 117 -7.80 3.14 -0.66
N MET A 118 -7.37 2.59 -1.79
CA MET A 118 -7.89 2.86 -3.13
C MET A 118 -8.75 1.69 -3.58
N HIS A 119 -10.07 1.88 -3.58
CA HIS A 119 -11.02 0.78 -3.84
C HIS A 119 -11.12 0.42 -5.32
N ASP A 120 -11.27 -0.87 -5.57
CA ASP A 120 -11.55 -1.49 -6.87
C ASP A 120 -10.62 -0.99 -8.00
N MET A 121 -9.32 -0.92 -7.70
CA MET A 121 -8.32 -0.44 -8.66
C MET A 121 -8.17 -1.39 -9.85
N GLY A 122 -8.40 -2.68 -9.66
CA GLY A 122 -8.28 -3.69 -10.71
C GLY A 122 -9.19 -3.47 -11.91
N ASN A 123 -10.41 -2.95 -11.68
CA ASN A 123 -11.43 -2.76 -12.71
C ASN A 123 -11.38 -1.36 -13.36
N LYS A 124 -10.63 -0.41 -12.79
CA LYS A 124 -10.51 0.95 -13.31
C LYS A 124 -9.58 1.04 -14.52
N THR A 125 -9.89 1.95 -15.44
CA THR A 125 -8.97 2.43 -16.47
C THR A 125 -7.85 3.28 -15.84
N LEU A 126 -6.77 3.52 -16.55
CA LEU A 126 -5.67 4.38 -16.08
C LEU A 126 -6.13 5.81 -15.79
N THR A 127 -7.10 6.30 -16.56
CA THR A 127 -7.69 7.62 -16.34
C THR A 127 -8.48 7.66 -15.04
N GLU A 128 -9.33 6.66 -14.79
CA GLU A 128 -10.10 6.55 -13.56
C GLU A 128 -9.22 6.33 -12.32
N MET A 129 -8.17 5.50 -12.45
CA MET A 129 -7.18 5.31 -11.38
C MET A 129 -6.47 6.63 -11.03
N THR A 130 -6.07 7.40 -12.06
CA THR A 130 -5.44 8.70 -11.87
C THR A 130 -6.37 9.65 -11.13
N ALA A 131 -7.64 9.71 -11.53
CA ALA A 131 -8.65 10.54 -10.88
C ALA A 131 -8.89 10.11 -9.42
N ALA A 132 -8.99 8.81 -9.15
CA ALA A 132 -9.18 8.26 -7.81
C ALA A 132 -8.00 8.60 -6.88
N ILE A 133 -6.75 8.47 -7.36
CA ILE A 133 -5.55 8.83 -6.60
C ILE A 133 -5.55 10.33 -6.26
N HIS A 134 -5.84 11.18 -7.24
CA HIS A 134 -5.90 12.63 -7.03
C HIS A 134 -7.01 13.02 -6.06
N ASP A 135 -8.19 12.41 -6.17
CA ASP A 135 -9.30 12.68 -5.24
C ASP A 135 -8.96 12.26 -3.81
N SER A 136 -8.39 11.08 -3.61
CA SER A 136 -7.97 10.63 -2.28
C SER A 136 -6.93 11.56 -1.65
N LEU A 137 -5.93 12.03 -2.42
CA LEU A 137 -4.94 13.00 -1.94
C LEU A 137 -5.56 14.38 -1.64
N ARG A 138 -6.52 14.83 -2.45
CA ARG A 138 -7.28 16.07 -2.22
C ARG A 138 -8.07 15.97 -0.92
N ARG A 139 -8.80 14.89 -0.71
CA ARG A 139 -9.58 14.64 0.51
C ARG A 139 -8.69 14.51 1.73
N ALA A 140 -7.50 13.91 1.58
CA ALA A 140 -6.52 13.81 2.66
C ALA A 140 -6.06 15.19 3.16
N SER A 141 -5.96 16.21 2.28
CA SER A 141 -5.57 17.56 2.68
C SER A 141 -6.63 18.28 3.54
N ASN A 142 -7.89 17.86 3.47
CA ASN A 142 -9.00 18.38 4.26
C ASN A 142 -9.28 17.56 5.54
N THR A 143 -8.44 16.56 5.81
CA THR A 143 -8.69 15.58 6.87
C THR A 143 -7.76 15.82 8.06
N ASP A 144 -8.33 15.89 9.26
CA ASP A 144 -7.54 15.75 10.49
C ASP A 144 -7.21 14.26 10.72
N LEU A 145 -5.93 13.93 10.56
CA LEU A 145 -5.46 12.54 10.64
C LEU A 145 -5.67 11.93 12.01
N ASN A 146 -5.55 12.71 13.09
CA ASN A 146 -5.75 12.20 14.43
C ASN A 146 -7.20 11.80 14.68
N GLU A 147 -8.16 12.58 14.13
CA GLU A 147 -9.59 12.25 14.22
C GLU A 147 -9.94 10.98 13.45
N VAL A 148 -9.58 10.91 12.17
CA VAL A 148 -9.94 9.73 11.35
C VAL A 148 -9.23 8.46 11.82
N MET A 149 -7.97 8.56 12.23
CA MET A 149 -7.25 7.41 12.80
C MET A 149 -7.79 7.00 14.18
N PHE A 150 -8.29 7.96 14.95
CA PHE A 150 -8.96 7.65 16.22
C PHE A 150 -10.26 6.88 15.96
N GLU A 151 -11.06 7.28 14.97
CA GLU A 151 -12.28 6.55 14.56
C GLU A 151 -11.95 5.08 14.21
N VAL A 152 -10.95 4.84 13.36
CA VAL A 152 -10.48 3.48 13.00
C VAL A 152 -9.99 2.69 14.22
N SER A 153 -9.18 3.33 15.07
CA SER A 153 -8.65 2.69 16.28
C SER A 153 -9.76 2.30 17.27
N LEU A 154 -10.80 3.13 17.37
CA LEU A 154 -11.96 2.84 18.21
C LEU A 154 -12.74 1.63 17.70
N ASP A 155 -13.00 1.57 16.39
CA ASP A 155 -13.70 0.46 15.77
C ASP A 155 -12.92 -0.86 15.89
N ASN A 156 -11.62 -0.83 15.64
CA ASN A 156 -10.75 -2.00 15.80
C ASN A 156 -10.77 -2.50 17.27
N THR A 157 -10.86 -1.58 18.22
CA THR A 157 -10.98 -1.93 19.64
C THR A 157 -12.33 -2.57 19.94
N LEU A 158 -13.43 -2.05 19.37
CA LEU A 158 -14.78 -2.60 19.53
C LEU A 158 -14.92 -3.97 18.86
N GLN A 159 -14.33 -4.16 17.67
CA GLN A 159 -14.28 -5.47 17.01
C GLN A 159 -13.46 -6.47 17.83
N GLY A 160 -12.32 -6.05 18.36
CA GLY A 160 -11.51 -6.89 19.26
C GLY A 160 -12.28 -7.33 20.52
N LEU A 161 -13.12 -6.46 21.07
CA LEU A 161 -14.01 -6.83 22.18
C LEU A 161 -15.03 -7.90 21.78
N LYS A 162 -15.65 -7.78 20.60
CA LYS A 162 -16.57 -8.80 20.05
C LYS A 162 -15.89 -10.14 19.81
N GLN A 163 -14.58 -10.14 19.51
CA GLN A 163 -13.75 -11.33 19.33
C GLN A 163 -13.19 -11.89 20.65
N GLY A 164 -13.60 -11.35 21.81
CA GLY A 164 -13.15 -11.80 23.12
C GLY A 164 -11.76 -11.29 23.54
N LYS A 165 -11.14 -10.37 22.80
CA LYS A 165 -9.82 -9.77 23.11
C LYS A 165 -9.92 -8.65 24.16
N VAL A 166 -10.65 -8.90 25.26
CA VAL A 166 -11.01 -7.89 26.28
C VAL A 166 -9.79 -7.26 26.96
N LEU A 167 -8.81 -8.10 27.37
CA LEU A 167 -7.59 -7.60 28.02
C LEU A 167 -6.76 -6.69 27.11
N GLN A 168 -6.69 -7.00 25.81
CA GLN A 168 -6.00 -6.17 24.84
C GLN A 168 -6.72 -4.82 24.64
N ALA A 169 -8.05 -4.84 24.55
CA ALA A 169 -8.85 -3.64 24.44
C ALA A 169 -8.67 -2.71 25.67
N ILE A 170 -8.69 -3.26 26.88
CA ILE A 170 -8.46 -2.49 28.12
C ILE A 170 -7.05 -1.89 28.12
N ARG A 171 -6.02 -2.65 27.77
CA ARG A 171 -4.63 -2.16 27.67
C ARG A 171 -4.47 -1.05 26.64
N ARG A 172 -5.10 -1.17 25.47
CA ARG A 172 -5.12 -0.14 24.41
C ARG A 172 -5.80 1.15 24.89
N LEU A 173 -6.97 1.03 25.53
CA LEU A 173 -7.69 2.18 26.10
C LEU A 173 -6.89 2.88 27.19
N TYR A 174 -6.28 2.13 28.11
CA TYR A 174 -5.41 2.69 29.14
C TYR A 174 -4.22 3.43 28.53
N GLY A 175 -3.49 2.81 27.60
CA GLY A 175 -2.32 3.40 26.94
C GLY A 175 -2.65 4.62 26.07
N SER A 176 -3.89 4.71 25.54
CA SER A 176 -4.33 5.84 24.70
C SER A 176 -4.84 7.05 25.49
N LYS A 177 -5.30 6.85 26.74
CA LYS A 177 -5.95 7.90 27.56
C LYS A 177 -5.11 8.43 28.70
N THR A 178 -3.97 7.82 29.03
CA THR A 178 -3.20 8.17 30.23
C THR A 178 -1.84 8.80 29.94
N GLY A 179 -1.43 9.74 30.79
CA GLY A 179 -0.10 10.34 30.84
C GLY A 179 0.32 11.07 29.56
N LYS A 180 1.63 11.09 29.31
CA LYS A 180 2.27 11.74 28.13
C LYS A 180 1.94 11.05 26.82
N HIS A 181 1.34 9.89 26.86
CA HIS A 181 0.95 9.07 25.69
C HIS A 181 -0.51 9.27 25.26
N LYS A 182 -1.22 10.19 25.89
CA LYS A 182 -2.62 10.50 25.54
C LYS A 182 -2.73 10.91 24.08
N VAL A 183 -3.65 10.26 23.35
CA VAL A 183 -4.00 10.65 21.98
C VAL A 183 -4.68 12.01 22.02
N LYS A 184 -4.19 12.94 21.23
CA LYS A 184 -4.77 14.27 21.06
C LYS A 184 -5.73 14.23 19.88
N THR A 185 -7.00 14.45 20.13
CA THR A 185 -8.06 14.63 19.13
C THR A 185 -8.60 16.03 19.20
N LEU A 186 -9.36 16.45 18.20
CA LEU A 186 -10.01 17.75 18.18
C LEU A 186 -11.06 17.86 19.33
N SER A 187 -11.30 19.07 19.81
CA SER A 187 -12.29 19.36 20.85
C SER A 187 -13.01 20.67 20.59
N GLY A 188 -14.17 20.85 21.21
CA GLY A 188 -14.94 22.09 21.14
C GLY A 188 -15.36 22.48 19.72
N GLN A 189 -15.17 23.73 19.35
CA GLN A 189 -15.56 24.26 18.05
C GLN A 189 -14.77 23.62 16.90
N ALA A 190 -13.44 23.42 17.04
CA ALA A 190 -12.62 22.79 16.01
C ALA A 190 -13.12 21.40 15.59
N LYS A 191 -13.65 20.61 16.56
CA LYS A 191 -14.27 19.31 16.28
C LYS A 191 -15.56 19.47 15.49
N LYS A 192 -16.41 20.44 15.83
CA LYS A 192 -17.65 20.72 15.08
C LYS A 192 -17.35 21.16 13.66
N ASP A 193 -16.37 22.03 13.47
CA ASP A 193 -15.97 22.54 12.16
C ASP A 193 -15.44 21.41 11.27
N TYR A 194 -14.61 20.51 11.81
CA TYR A 194 -14.13 19.34 11.09
C TYR A 194 -15.27 18.41 10.64
N TYR A 195 -16.19 18.07 11.53
CA TYR A 195 -17.32 17.20 11.19
C TYR A 195 -18.41 17.89 10.34
N SER A 196 -18.35 19.21 10.16
CA SER A 196 -19.19 19.92 9.19
C SER A 196 -18.69 19.76 7.75
N ILE A 197 -17.41 19.38 7.54
CA ILE A 197 -16.87 19.06 6.20
C ILE A 197 -17.58 17.81 5.68
N PRO A 198 -18.20 17.87 4.48
CA PRO A 198 -18.86 16.73 3.88
C PRO A 198 -17.92 15.52 3.76
N THR A 199 -18.44 14.30 3.92
CA THR A 199 -17.65 13.06 3.78
C THR A 199 -17.10 12.84 2.37
N THR A 200 -17.66 13.52 1.37
CA THR A 200 -17.13 13.58 0.00
C THR A 200 -15.89 14.45 -0.15
N GLU A 201 -15.62 15.34 0.81
CA GLU A 201 -14.53 16.29 0.78
C GLU A 201 -13.40 15.98 1.78
N ARG A 202 -13.60 15.04 2.68
CA ARG A 202 -12.59 14.54 3.63
C ARG A 202 -12.50 13.01 3.58
N LEU A 203 -11.40 12.47 4.10
CA LEU A 203 -11.27 11.03 4.26
C LEU A 203 -12.21 10.55 5.38
N THR A 204 -12.69 9.35 5.19
CA THR A 204 -13.49 8.60 6.16
C THR A 204 -12.70 7.36 6.60
N LYS A 205 -13.24 6.64 7.56
CA LYS A 205 -12.73 5.34 7.97
C LYS A 205 -12.53 4.39 6.77
N HIS A 206 -13.47 4.37 5.82
CA HIS A 206 -13.41 3.52 4.64
C HIS A 206 -12.18 3.78 3.76
N ASP A 207 -11.71 5.01 3.67
CA ASP A 207 -10.53 5.41 2.90
C ASP A 207 -9.20 5.04 3.55
N ILE A 208 -9.21 4.59 4.80
CA ILE A 208 -8.00 4.22 5.57
C ILE A 208 -8.08 2.83 6.21
N GLU A 209 -9.18 2.11 6.03
CA GLU A 209 -9.24 0.68 6.29
C GLU A 209 -8.29 -0.07 5.37
N GLN A 210 -7.89 -1.25 5.78
CA GLN A 210 -6.94 -2.02 5.02
C GLN A 210 -7.57 -2.59 3.75
N GLY A 211 -6.90 -2.38 2.61
CA GLY A 211 -7.26 -2.99 1.33
C GLY A 211 -6.84 -4.46 1.25
N THR A 212 -6.98 -5.04 0.06
CA THR A 212 -6.62 -6.45 -0.17
C THR A 212 -5.12 -6.64 -0.35
N ILE A 213 -4.39 -5.59 -0.78
CA ILE A 213 -2.93 -5.61 -0.97
C ILE A 213 -2.31 -4.27 -0.58
N THR A 214 -1.07 -4.28 -0.11
CA THR A 214 -0.26 -3.06 0.06
C THR A 214 0.71 -2.90 -1.10
N ILE A 215 0.67 -1.72 -1.77
CA ILE A 215 1.61 -1.34 -2.82
C ILE A 215 2.33 -0.05 -2.41
N SER A 216 3.64 -0.15 -2.15
CA SER A 216 4.51 0.99 -1.83
C SER A 216 5.26 1.45 -3.06
N ASN A 217 5.42 2.77 -3.26
CA ASN A 217 6.27 3.32 -4.31
C ASN A 217 7.47 4.05 -3.71
N LEU A 218 8.58 3.34 -3.55
CA LEU A 218 9.84 3.89 -3.03
C LEU A 218 10.52 4.80 -4.05
N GLY A 219 10.33 4.52 -5.34
CA GLY A 219 10.85 5.35 -6.42
C GLY A 219 10.23 6.76 -6.47
N SER A 220 9.04 6.96 -5.91
CA SER A 220 8.44 8.29 -5.78
C SER A 220 9.08 9.14 -4.67
N ILE A 221 9.62 8.49 -3.64
CA ILE A 221 10.25 9.16 -2.49
C ILE A 221 11.70 9.52 -2.83
N LYS A 222 12.43 8.60 -3.46
CA LYS A 222 13.82 8.81 -3.90
C LYS A 222 14.05 8.22 -5.28
N ARG A 223 13.99 9.07 -6.30
CA ARG A 223 14.02 8.67 -7.72
C ARG A 223 15.35 8.08 -8.19
N ASP A 224 16.45 8.46 -7.57
CA ASP A 224 17.80 8.04 -7.89
C ASP A 224 18.36 7.00 -6.90
N PHE A 225 17.47 6.30 -6.17
CA PHE A 225 17.87 5.26 -5.25
C PHE A 225 18.46 4.06 -6.03
N LYS A 226 19.71 3.71 -5.68
CA LYS A 226 20.42 2.57 -6.26
C LYS A 226 20.27 1.37 -5.33
N GLY A 227 19.38 0.48 -5.67
CA GLY A 227 19.07 -0.71 -4.88
C GLY A 227 17.59 -1.05 -4.92
N SER A 228 17.19 -2.04 -4.17
CA SER A 228 15.81 -2.46 -3.97
C SER A 228 15.51 -2.63 -2.48
N CYS A 229 14.27 -2.47 -2.11
CA CYS A 229 13.80 -2.88 -0.78
C CYS A 229 13.94 -4.40 -0.67
N THR A 230 14.51 -4.89 0.41
CA THR A 230 14.71 -6.33 0.59
C THR A 230 13.51 -7.01 1.23
N LEU A 231 12.76 -6.26 2.03
CA LEU A 231 11.58 -6.76 2.73
C LEU A 231 10.60 -5.61 2.99
N LEU A 232 9.31 -5.92 2.84
CA LEU A 232 8.17 -5.09 3.28
C LEU A 232 7.39 -5.86 4.33
N GLU A 233 6.96 -5.17 5.36
CA GLU A 233 6.03 -5.74 6.31
C GLU A 233 4.67 -5.95 5.65
N ILE A 234 4.19 -7.19 5.71
CA ILE A 234 2.81 -7.52 5.32
C ILE A 234 1.93 -7.19 6.52
N ILE A 235 0.96 -6.33 6.33
CA ILE A 235 0.06 -5.95 7.42
C ILE A 235 -1.11 -6.92 7.47
N PRO A 236 -1.26 -7.69 8.58
CA PRO A 236 -2.38 -8.62 8.68
C PRO A 236 -3.73 -7.91 8.49
N PRO A 237 -4.71 -8.52 7.82
CA PRO A 237 -4.77 -9.92 7.34
C PRO A 237 -4.27 -10.14 5.90
N GLN A 238 -3.67 -9.14 5.24
CA GLN A 238 -3.13 -9.28 3.88
C GLN A 238 -2.08 -10.41 3.80
N VAL A 239 -1.92 -10.97 2.61
CA VAL A 239 -0.94 -12.05 2.36
C VAL A 239 0.23 -11.60 1.48
N ILE A 240 0.16 -10.40 0.93
CA ILE A 240 1.16 -9.84 0.01
C ILE A 240 1.39 -8.36 0.29
N ALA A 241 2.65 -7.94 0.14
CA ALA A 241 3.04 -6.54 0.01
C ALA A 241 4.05 -6.40 -1.13
N ILE A 242 3.89 -5.36 -1.97
CA ILE A 242 4.75 -5.10 -3.13
C ILE A 242 5.32 -3.70 -3.06
N ALA A 243 6.65 -3.56 -3.26
CA ALA A 243 7.30 -2.26 -3.45
C ALA A 243 7.75 -2.07 -4.90
N ILE A 244 7.35 -0.95 -5.49
CA ILE A 244 7.87 -0.45 -6.76
C ILE A 244 9.12 0.36 -6.44
N ASN A 245 10.29 -0.12 -6.86
CA ASN A 245 11.56 0.56 -6.63
C ASN A 245 11.88 1.56 -7.75
N SER A 246 12.93 2.36 -7.55
CA SER A 246 13.42 3.29 -8.57
C SER A 246 13.98 2.55 -9.78
N THR A 247 13.81 3.12 -10.96
CA THR A 247 14.49 2.64 -12.18
C THR A 247 16.00 2.77 -12.04
N GLN A 248 16.72 1.77 -12.55
CA GLN A 248 18.17 1.69 -12.49
C GLN A 248 18.73 1.28 -13.85
N GLN A 249 19.87 1.87 -14.23
CA GLN A 249 20.63 1.37 -15.36
C GLN A 249 21.46 0.17 -14.89
N LYS A 250 21.27 -0.99 -15.56
CA LYS A 250 22.01 -2.22 -15.27
C LYS A 250 22.52 -2.86 -16.55
N PRO A 251 23.64 -3.62 -16.50
CA PRO A 251 24.01 -4.49 -17.59
C PRO A 251 22.94 -5.59 -17.71
N ILE A 252 22.41 -5.76 -18.92
CA ILE A 252 21.47 -6.82 -19.28
C ILE A 252 22.03 -7.62 -20.44
N VAL A 253 21.60 -8.86 -20.59
CA VAL A 253 21.96 -9.69 -21.73
C VAL A 253 20.83 -9.67 -22.75
N VAL A 254 21.12 -9.21 -23.98
CA VAL A 254 20.18 -9.21 -25.11
C VAL A 254 20.87 -9.86 -26.29
N ASP A 255 20.30 -10.96 -26.80
CA ASP A 255 20.86 -11.73 -27.92
C ASP A 255 22.31 -12.21 -27.69
N GLY A 256 22.64 -12.55 -26.43
CA GLY A 256 23.97 -12.99 -26.02
C GLY A 256 25.00 -11.86 -25.82
N GLU A 257 24.62 -10.60 -26.00
CA GLU A 257 25.47 -9.42 -25.81
C GLU A 257 25.08 -8.66 -24.53
N ILE A 258 26.10 -8.10 -23.86
CA ILE A 258 25.87 -7.22 -22.70
C ILE A 258 25.53 -5.82 -23.21
N LYS A 259 24.33 -5.34 -22.81
CA LYS A 259 23.84 -4.00 -23.12
C LYS A 259 23.47 -3.27 -21.84
N VAL A 260 23.38 -1.94 -21.88
CA VAL A 260 22.82 -1.16 -20.80
C VAL A 260 21.31 -1.10 -20.97
N GLY A 261 20.57 -1.64 -20.00
CA GLY A 261 19.11 -1.59 -19.96
C GLY A 261 18.58 -0.83 -18.75
N THR A 262 17.33 -0.44 -18.82
CA THR A 262 16.61 0.17 -17.69
C THR A 262 15.81 -0.90 -16.96
N VAL A 263 16.14 -1.16 -15.71
CA VAL A 263 15.48 -2.14 -14.86
C VAL A 263 14.66 -1.43 -13.79
N MET A 264 13.47 -1.92 -13.50
CA MET A 264 12.63 -1.43 -12.40
C MET A 264 12.33 -2.58 -11.43
N PRO A 265 13.12 -2.73 -10.36
CA PRO A 265 12.90 -3.82 -9.42
C PRO A 265 11.56 -3.72 -8.71
N LEU A 266 10.84 -4.83 -8.62
CA LEU A 266 9.68 -5.01 -7.74
C LEU A 266 10.09 -5.92 -6.60
N SER A 267 9.97 -5.43 -5.36
CA SER A 267 10.17 -6.25 -4.16
C SER A 267 8.82 -6.79 -3.74
N ILE A 268 8.71 -8.11 -3.66
CA ILE A 268 7.46 -8.82 -3.37
C ILE A 268 7.67 -9.64 -2.11
N CYS A 269 6.86 -9.39 -1.09
CA CYS A 269 6.86 -10.14 0.15
C CYS A 269 5.54 -10.89 0.27
N MET A 270 5.59 -12.19 0.56
CA MET A 270 4.42 -13.04 0.76
C MET A 270 4.40 -13.65 2.17
N ASP A 271 3.20 -13.86 2.68
CA ASP A 271 2.96 -14.63 3.88
C ASP A 271 3.07 -16.13 3.56
N HIS A 272 4.16 -16.77 4.00
CA HIS A 272 4.44 -18.17 3.69
C HIS A 272 3.53 -19.16 4.47
N ARG A 273 2.59 -18.66 5.29
CA ARG A 273 1.51 -19.48 5.85
C ARG A 273 0.37 -19.67 4.85
N ALA A 274 0.22 -18.74 3.90
CA ALA A 274 -0.88 -18.66 2.94
C ALA A 274 -0.47 -19.08 1.53
N LEU A 275 0.76 -18.77 1.12
CA LEU A 275 1.24 -18.87 -0.26
C LEU A 275 2.56 -19.61 -0.34
N ASP A 276 2.68 -20.45 -1.36
CA ASP A 276 3.93 -21.03 -1.83
C ASP A 276 4.39 -20.35 -3.13
N TYR A 277 5.65 -20.58 -3.51
CA TYR A 277 6.20 -19.99 -4.74
C TYR A 277 5.38 -20.35 -5.99
N GLY A 278 4.81 -21.55 -6.05
CA GLY A 278 3.95 -21.98 -7.16
C GLY A 278 2.68 -21.15 -7.32
N ASP A 279 2.14 -20.61 -6.23
CA ASP A 279 0.93 -19.76 -6.25
C ASP A 279 1.18 -18.40 -6.90
N ILE A 280 2.44 -17.92 -6.90
CA ILE A 280 2.81 -16.61 -7.45
C ILE A 280 3.36 -16.68 -8.89
N VAL A 281 3.66 -17.86 -9.42
CA VAL A 281 4.16 -18.03 -10.80
C VAL A 281 3.21 -17.44 -11.85
N PRO A 282 1.89 -17.62 -11.80
CA PRO A 282 0.98 -17.00 -12.77
C PRO A 282 1.08 -15.46 -12.79
N PHE A 283 1.29 -14.84 -11.63
CA PHE A 283 1.52 -13.40 -11.51
C PHE A 283 2.77 -12.98 -12.30
N PHE A 284 3.90 -13.64 -12.12
CA PHE A 284 5.13 -13.32 -12.87
C PHE A 284 4.97 -13.51 -14.36
N ASN A 285 4.36 -14.63 -14.79
CA ASN A 285 4.11 -14.87 -16.21
C ASN A 285 3.29 -13.75 -16.84
N LYS A 286 2.31 -13.21 -16.11
CA LYS A 286 1.52 -12.07 -16.58
C LYS A 286 2.32 -10.77 -16.65
N LEU A 287 3.20 -10.53 -15.70
CA LEU A 287 4.09 -9.38 -15.73
C LEU A 287 5.10 -9.49 -16.90
N ASP A 288 5.69 -10.67 -17.12
CA ASP A 288 6.59 -10.94 -18.25
C ASP A 288 5.90 -10.69 -19.59
N GLU A 289 4.65 -11.15 -19.75
CA GLU A 289 3.83 -10.88 -20.93
C GLU A 289 3.65 -9.36 -21.16
N ILE A 290 3.30 -8.61 -20.12
CA ILE A 290 3.08 -7.16 -20.19
C ILE A 290 4.38 -6.42 -20.55
N PHE A 291 5.52 -6.80 -19.96
CA PHE A 291 6.79 -6.15 -20.24
C PHE A 291 7.37 -6.53 -21.60
N ALA A 292 7.07 -7.74 -22.09
CA ALA A 292 7.41 -8.17 -23.47
C ALA A 292 6.54 -7.45 -24.54
N HIS A 293 5.29 -7.14 -24.21
CA HIS A 293 4.31 -6.50 -25.10
C HIS A 293 3.73 -5.23 -24.48
N PRO A 294 4.57 -4.20 -24.22
CA PRO A 294 4.17 -3.05 -23.42
C PRO A 294 3.11 -2.16 -24.07
N GLU A 295 2.86 -2.30 -25.38
CA GLU A 295 1.79 -1.60 -26.11
C GLU A 295 0.39 -1.90 -25.53
N ILE A 296 0.22 -3.00 -24.83
CA ILE A 296 -1.06 -3.37 -24.17
C ILE A 296 -1.55 -2.29 -23.22
N ILE A 297 -0.64 -1.51 -22.60
CA ILE A 297 -1.04 -0.46 -21.65
C ILE A 297 -1.87 0.65 -22.29
N GLN A 298 -1.81 0.81 -23.62
CA GLN A 298 -2.63 1.77 -24.36
C GLN A 298 -4.12 1.38 -24.32
N THR A 299 -4.43 0.09 -24.19
CA THR A 299 -5.81 -0.41 -24.09
C THR A 299 -6.44 -0.16 -22.73
N TRP A 300 -5.65 0.21 -21.73
CA TRP A 300 -6.12 0.47 -20.36
C TRP A 300 -6.50 1.93 -20.11
N LYS A 301 -6.29 2.82 -21.10
CA LYS A 301 -6.58 4.25 -20.98
C LYS A 301 -8.08 4.52 -21.02
#